data_8ec08dd53d28c821eed56345835d312c
#
_entry.id   8ec08dd53d28c821eed56345835d312c
#
_cell.length_a   1.000
_cell.length_b   1.000
_cell.length_c   1.000
_cell.angle_alpha   90.00
_cell.angle_beta   90.00
_cell.angle_gamma   90.00
#
_symmetry.space_group_name_H-M   'P 1'
#
loop_
_entity.id
_entity.type
_entity.pdbx_description
1 polymer ?
#
loop_
_entity_poly.entity_id
_entity_poly.type
_entity_poly.pdbx_seq_one_letter_code
_entity_poly.pdbx_strand_id
1 'polypeptide(L)'
;MKQRIRNMAYAAIIAALYAVLTHLQNILLPGTASMAIQFRASEALCVLALFTPASIQGLSIGCLIFNIISGATPIDFVVGSLASALAAWAMWHTRNLTVKGYPLLSMLMPAVFNAVLVGWELTVYLAVGGSFWLNAAYVAIGELAVLLTLGTALYYALKTRGLDKRLFG
;
A
#
# COMPACT_ATOMS: atom_id res chain seq x y z
N MET A 1 26.02 6.47 -9.38
CA MET A 1 25.69 5.13 -9.93
C MET A 1 25.28 4.12 -8.85
N LYS A 2 26.06 3.89 -7.80
CA LYS A 2 25.75 2.93 -6.70
C LYS A 2 24.38 3.15 -6.02
N GLN A 3 24.00 4.40 -5.69
CA GLN A 3 22.72 4.71 -5.05
C GLN A 3 21.52 4.36 -5.94
N ARG A 4 21.60 4.62 -7.23
CA ARG A 4 20.53 4.33 -8.19
C ARG A 4 20.27 2.82 -8.29
N ILE A 5 21.35 2.03 -8.37
CA ILE A 5 21.28 0.57 -8.41
C ILE A 5 20.66 0.04 -7.10
N ARG A 6 21.09 0.58 -5.95
CA ARG A 6 20.52 0.21 -4.64
C ARG A 6 19.03 0.49 -4.57
N ASN A 7 18.57 1.65 -5.01
CA ASN A 7 17.14 1.99 -5.02
C ASN A 7 16.33 1.08 -5.95
N MET A 8 16.89 0.71 -7.11
CA MET A 8 16.24 -0.24 -8.02
C MET A 8 16.12 -1.64 -7.38
N ALA A 9 17.16 -2.09 -6.68
CA ALA A 9 17.12 -3.38 -5.98
C ALA A 9 16.06 -3.36 -4.86
N TYR A 10 15.98 -2.28 -4.07
CA TYR A 10 14.93 -2.15 -3.05
C TYR A 10 13.53 -2.12 -3.66
N ALA A 11 13.33 -1.38 -4.75
CA ALA A 11 12.05 -1.35 -5.44
C ALA A 11 11.63 -2.75 -5.92
N ALA A 12 12.57 -3.51 -6.51
CA ALA A 12 12.30 -4.86 -6.98
C ALA A 12 11.95 -5.83 -5.83
N ILE A 13 12.67 -5.76 -4.70
CA ILE A 13 12.38 -6.58 -3.52
C ILE A 13 11.00 -6.22 -2.94
N ILE A 14 10.69 -4.93 -2.81
CA ILE A 14 9.40 -4.46 -2.28
C ILE A 14 8.26 -4.90 -3.21
N ALA A 15 8.44 -4.79 -4.52
CA ALA A 15 7.45 -5.24 -5.50
C ALA A 15 7.19 -6.75 -5.39
N ALA A 16 8.25 -7.55 -5.30
CA ALA A 16 8.14 -8.99 -5.13
C ALA A 16 7.43 -9.36 -3.82
N LEU A 17 7.81 -8.74 -2.70
CA LEU A 17 7.17 -8.97 -1.41
C LEU A 17 5.69 -8.60 -1.43
N TYR A 18 5.34 -7.44 -2.01
CA TYR A 18 3.94 -7.02 -2.14
C TYR A 18 3.12 -8.03 -2.93
N ALA A 19 3.59 -8.38 -4.12
CA ALA A 19 2.88 -9.32 -5.00
C ALA A 19 2.73 -10.70 -4.36
N VAL A 20 3.80 -11.24 -3.75
CA VAL A 20 3.79 -12.56 -3.09
C VAL A 20 2.87 -12.56 -1.87
N LEU A 21 2.96 -11.54 -1.00
CA LEU A 21 2.12 -11.47 0.20
C LEU A 21 0.64 -11.38 -0.16
N THR A 22 0.29 -10.53 -1.15
CA THR A 22 -1.11 -10.40 -1.58
C THR A 22 -1.61 -11.66 -2.25
N HIS A 23 -0.78 -12.29 -3.09
CA HIS A 23 -1.15 -13.54 -3.75
C HIS A 23 -1.32 -14.70 -2.76
N LEU A 24 -0.40 -14.82 -1.81
CA LEU A 24 -0.48 -15.82 -0.74
C LEU A 24 -1.73 -15.61 0.12
N GLN A 25 -2.01 -14.35 0.49
CA GLN A 25 -3.24 -14.02 1.20
C GLN A 25 -4.49 -14.41 0.40
N ASN A 26 -4.51 -14.14 -0.90
CA ASN A 26 -5.64 -14.48 -1.76
C ASN A 26 -5.87 -16.00 -1.88
N ILE A 27 -4.80 -16.81 -1.77
CA ILE A 27 -4.90 -18.27 -1.71
C ILE A 27 -5.42 -18.74 -0.35
N LEU A 28 -4.88 -18.20 0.75
CA LEU A 28 -5.21 -18.64 2.10
C LEU A 28 -6.56 -18.11 2.61
N LEU A 29 -6.92 -16.89 2.19
CA LEU A 29 -8.12 -16.16 2.58
C LEU A 29 -8.80 -15.58 1.33
N PRO A 30 -9.43 -16.41 0.49
CA PRO A 30 -9.98 -15.96 -0.78
C PRO A 30 -10.98 -14.82 -0.61
N GLY A 31 -10.86 -13.80 -1.47
CA GLY A 31 -11.76 -12.65 -1.49
C GLY A 31 -11.36 -11.50 -0.54
N THR A 32 -10.62 -11.74 0.54
CA THR A 32 -10.30 -10.69 1.52
C THR A 32 -9.48 -9.52 0.93
N ALA A 33 -8.71 -9.78 -0.12
CA ALA A 33 -7.92 -8.76 -0.82
C ALA A 33 -8.68 -8.02 -1.93
N SER A 34 -9.92 -8.46 -2.26
CA SER A 34 -10.70 -7.94 -3.40
C SER A 34 -12.16 -7.66 -3.10
N MET A 35 -12.63 -7.84 -1.86
CA MET A 35 -13.96 -7.45 -1.42
C MET A 35 -14.12 -5.93 -1.31
N ALA A 36 -15.35 -5.46 -1.12
CA ALA A 36 -15.61 -4.04 -0.86
C ALA A 36 -14.84 -3.51 0.37
N ILE A 37 -14.75 -4.31 1.44
CA ILE A 37 -13.82 -4.05 2.57
C ILE A 37 -12.57 -4.88 2.30
N GLN A 38 -11.55 -4.25 1.74
CA GLN A 38 -10.32 -4.93 1.35
C GLN A 38 -9.31 -4.94 2.51
N PHE A 39 -8.99 -6.12 3.00
CA PHE A 39 -7.90 -6.31 3.97
C PHE A 39 -6.68 -6.87 3.23
N ARG A 40 -5.84 -6.01 2.69
CA ARG A 40 -4.60 -6.43 2.02
C ARG A 40 -3.43 -6.34 3.00
N ALA A 41 -2.93 -7.46 3.50
CA ALA A 41 -1.78 -7.49 4.41
C ALA A 41 -0.53 -6.84 3.80
N SER A 42 -0.37 -6.88 2.49
CA SER A 42 0.72 -6.21 1.76
C SER A 42 0.70 -4.68 1.88
N GLU A 43 -0.44 -4.05 2.20
CA GLU A 43 -0.50 -2.61 2.44
C GLU A 43 0.30 -2.20 3.69
N ALA A 44 0.57 -3.12 4.60
CA ALA A 44 1.53 -2.88 5.69
C ALA A 44 2.92 -2.47 5.17
N LEU A 45 3.32 -2.92 3.96
CA LEU A 45 4.58 -2.54 3.33
C LEU A 45 4.62 -1.06 2.90
N CYS A 46 3.48 -0.37 2.85
CA CYS A 46 3.43 1.08 2.60
C CYS A 46 4.28 1.84 3.62
N VAL A 47 4.42 1.32 4.83
CA VAL A 47 5.30 1.88 5.87
C VAL A 47 6.75 2.04 5.41
N LEU A 48 7.23 1.23 4.47
CA LEU A 48 8.57 1.37 3.91
C LEU A 48 8.77 2.70 3.18
N ALA A 49 7.69 3.34 2.72
CA ALA A 49 7.74 4.67 2.12
C ALA A 49 8.16 5.77 3.11
N LEU A 50 8.10 5.53 4.42
CA LEU A 50 8.63 6.44 5.43
C LEU A 50 10.17 6.45 5.44
N PHE A 51 10.82 5.39 4.94
CA PHE A 51 12.26 5.16 5.05
C PHE A 51 12.99 5.25 3.71
N THR A 52 12.34 4.91 2.61
CA THR A 52 12.96 4.94 1.27
C THR A 52 11.99 5.35 0.17
N PRO A 53 12.42 6.24 -0.76
CA PRO A 53 11.60 6.61 -1.92
C PRO A 53 11.47 5.47 -2.94
N ALA A 54 12.33 4.44 -2.87
CA ALA A 54 12.23 3.24 -3.71
C ALA A 54 10.89 2.49 -3.52
N SER A 55 10.24 2.67 -2.35
CA SER A 55 8.93 2.09 -2.06
C SER A 55 7.83 2.61 -2.98
N ILE A 56 7.94 3.84 -3.50
CA ILE A 56 6.95 4.41 -4.44
C ILE A 56 6.85 3.51 -5.67
N GLN A 57 7.99 3.18 -6.28
CA GLN A 57 8.05 2.30 -7.44
C GLN A 57 7.74 0.85 -7.05
N GLY A 58 8.29 0.38 -5.92
CA GLY A 58 8.14 -1.00 -5.47
C GLY A 58 6.68 -1.37 -5.20
N LEU A 59 5.94 -0.55 -4.46
CA LEU A 59 4.54 -0.79 -4.14
C LEU A 59 3.64 -0.72 -5.37
N SER A 60 3.86 0.30 -6.23
CA SER A 60 3.09 0.46 -7.46
C SER A 60 3.28 -0.73 -8.42
N ILE A 61 4.53 -1.15 -8.64
CA ILE A 61 4.85 -2.31 -9.50
C ILE A 61 4.34 -3.60 -8.86
N GLY A 62 4.46 -3.77 -7.55
CA GLY A 62 3.97 -4.93 -6.82
C GLY A 62 2.45 -5.09 -6.93
N CYS A 63 1.71 -3.97 -6.79
CA CYS A 63 0.27 -3.94 -7.00
C CYS A 63 -0.11 -4.31 -8.44
N LEU A 64 0.60 -3.74 -9.43
CA LEU A 64 0.40 -4.07 -10.85
C LEU A 64 0.61 -5.56 -11.13
N ILE A 65 1.72 -6.13 -10.65
CA ILE A 65 2.04 -7.55 -10.82
C ILE A 65 0.94 -8.42 -10.20
N PHE A 66 0.51 -8.10 -8.97
CA PHE A 66 -0.58 -8.84 -8.33
C PHE A 66 -1.87 -8.77 -9.13
N ASN A 67 -2.29 -7.59 -9.59
CA ASN A 67 -3.51 -7.42 -10.36
C ASN A 67 -3.48 -8.21 -11.68
N ILE A 68 -2.33 -8.25 -12.37
CA ILE A 68 -2.15 -9.06 -13.58
C ILE A 68 -2.28 -10.56 -13.26
N ILE A 69 -1.59 -11.05 -12.22
CA ILE A 69 -1.58 -12.47 -11.85
C ILE A 69 -2.96 -12.93 -11.33
N SER A 70 -3.68 -12.06 -10.62
CA SER A 70 -5.00 -12.36 -10.08
C SER A 70 -6.12 -12.33 -11.13
N GLY A 71 -5.82 -11.90 -12.36
CA GLY A 71 -6.82 -11.75 -13.41
C GLY A 71 -7.80 -10.61 -13.17
N ALA A 72 -7.37 -9.58 -12.44
CA ALA A 72 -8.15 -8.36 -12.23
C ALA A 72 -8.46 -7.63 -13.54
N THR A 73 -9.36 -6.67 -13.52
CA THR A 73 -9.72 -5.93 -14.74
C THR A 73 -8.59 -4.98 -15.17
N PRO A 74 -8.51 -4.58 -16.46
CA PRO A 74 -7.50 -3.64 -16.91
C PRO A 74 -7.52 -2.29 -16.18
N ILE A 75 -8.68 -1.88 -15.66
CA ILE A 75 -8.80 -0.65 -14.88
C ILE A 75 -8.12 -0.80 -13.51
N ASP A 76 -8.24 -1.98 -12.87
CA ASP A 76 -7.55 -2.28 -11.61
C ASP A 76 -6.02 -2.15 -11.77
N PHE A 77 -5.49 -2.50 -12.95
CA PHE A 77 -4.05 -2.35 -13.22
C PHE A 77 -3.61 -0.89 -13.10
N VAL A 78 -4.43 0.03 -13.63
CA VAL A 78 -4.12 1.46 -13.63
C VAL A 78 -4.47 2.09 -12.30
N VAL A 79 -5.72 1.92 -11.85
CA VAL A 79 -6.23 2.60 -10.65
C VAL A 79 -5.51 2.11 -9.39
N GLY A 80 -5.40 0.80 -9.20
CA GLY A 80 -4.72 0.23 -8.03
C GLY A 80 -3.24 0.61 -7.97
N SER A 81 -2.52 0.52 -9.11
CA SER A 81 -1.11 0.89 -9.16
C SER A 81 -0.89 2.39 -8.94
N LEU A 82 -1.76 3.24 -9.49
CA LEU A 82 -1.71 4.68 -9.29
C LEU A 82 -2.03 5.05 -7.84
N ALA A 83 -3.03 4.42 -7.23
CA ALA A 83 -3.38 4.63 -5.83
C ALA A 83 -2.19 4.30 -4.92
N SER A 84 -1.55 3.14 -5.12
CA SER A 84 -0.35 2.73 -4.37
C SER A 84 0.82 3.70 -4.57
N ALA A 85 1.03 4.18 -5.81
CA ALA A 85 2.09 5.15 -6.11
C ALA A 85 1.87 6.48 -5.39
N LEU A 86 0.65 7.04 -5.48
CA LEU A 86 0.29 8.31 -4.86
C LEU A 86 0.29 8.23 -3.34
N ALA A 87 -0.20 7.14 -2.77
CA ALA A 87 -0.15 6.87 -1.34
C ALA A 87 1.29 6.86 -0.83
N ALA A 88 2.17 6.07 -1.45
CA ALA A 88 3.57 5.99 -1.08
C ALA A 88 4.31 7.31 -1.28
N TRP A 89 4.00 8.04 -2.36
CA TRP A 89 4.55 9.38 -2.60
C TRP A 89 4.14 10.36 -1.51
N ALA A 90 2.87 10.40 -1.15
CA ALA A 90 2.37 11.27 -0.09
C ALA A 90 2.97 10.89 1.28
N MET A 91 3.08 9.60 1.59
CA MET A 91 3.76 9.10 2.80
C MET A 91 5.21 9.60 2.87
N TRP A 92 5.94 9.47 1.77
CA TRP A 92 7.33 9.94 1.69
C TRP A 92 7.45 11.44 1.97
N HIS A 93 6.57 12.26 1.43
CA HIS A 93 6.62 13.71 1.60
C HIS A 93 6.15 14.16 2.99
N THR A 94 5.23 13.44 3.60
CA THR A 94 4.69 13.75 4.94
C THR A 94 5.43 13.05 6.08
N ARG A 95 6.44 12.21 5.81
CA ARG A 95 7.12 11.35 6.79
C ARG A 95 7.72 12.06 8.01
N ASN A 96 8.05 13.34 7.85
CA ASN A 96 8.62 14.16 8.92
C ASN A 96 7.54 14.79 9.83
N LEU A 97 6.26 14.74 9.41
CA LEU A 97 5.14 15.25 10.19
C LEU A 97 4.72 14.19 11.21
N THR A 98 5.21 14.34 12.42
CA THR A 98 4.95 13.37 13.50
C THR A 98 4.11 13.96 14.62
N VAL A 99 3.20 13.16 15.15
CA VAL A 99 2.44 13.46 16.36
C VAL A 99 2.97 12.56 17.48
N LYS A 100 3.57 13.15 18.52
CA LYS A 100 4.23 12.42 19.62
C LYS A 100 5.25 11.38 19.12
N GLY A 101 6.00 11.69 18.05
CA GLY A 101 7.01 10.81 17.47
C GLY A 101 6.48 9.71 16.54
N TYR A 102 5.17 9.62 16.33
CA TYR A 102 4.53 8.69 15.39
C TYR A 102 4.04 9.44 14.12
N PRO A 103 4.33 8.94 12.90
CA PRO A 103 3.98 9.61 11.65
C PRO A 103 2.52 9.35 11.26
N LEU A 104 1.59 9.74 12.12
CA LEU A 104 0.16 9.44 11.98
C LEU A 104 -0.39 9.91 10.62
N LEU A 105 -0.09 11.15 10.22
CA LEU A 105 -0.59 11.70 8.96
C LEU A 105 -0.12 10.86 7.77
N SER A 106 1.16 10.49 7.76
CA SER A 106 1.71 9.63 6.70
C SER A 106 1.04 8.27 6.66
N MET A 107 0.79 7.67 7.84
CA MET A 107 0.12 6.36 7.95
C MET A 107 -1.33 6.39 7.44
N LEU A 108 -1.97 7.55 7.38
CA LEU A 108 -3.34 7.68 6.86
C LEU A 108 -3.37 7.84 5.32
N MET A 109 -2.25 8.20 4.67
CA MET A 109 -2.23 8.48 3.23
C MET A 109 -2.72 7.32 2.37
N PRO A 110 -2.33 6.04 2.59
CA PRO A 110 -2.85 4.95 1.78
C PRO A 110 -4.37 4.82 1.89
N ALA A 111 -4.93 4.96 3.08
CA ALA A 111 -6.38 4.91 3.27
C ALA A 111 -7.09 6.03 2.50
N VAL A 112 -6.53 7.24 2.47
CA VAL A 112 -7.10 8.38 1.74
C VAL A 112 -7.07 8.14 0.23
N PHE A 113 -5.90 7.78 -0.33
CA PHE A 113 -5.76 7.61 -1.78
C PHE A 113 -6.52 6.38 -2.30
N ASN A 114 -6.48 5.26 -1.59
CA ASN A 114 -7.23 4.07 -1.96
C ASN A 114 -8.74 4.29 -1.82
N ALA A 115 -9.21 4.96 -0.76
CA ALA A 115 -10.63 5.28 -0.60
C ALA A 115 -11.16 6.12 -1.77
N VAL A 116 -10.41 7.11 -2.22
CA VAL A 116 -10.84 7.97 -3.32
C VAL A 116 -10.76 7.24 -4.67
N LEU A 117 -9.63 6.62 -4.99
CA LEU A 117 -9.40 6.06 -6.33
C LEU A 117 -10.10 4.71 -6.50
N VAL A 118 -9.92 3.78 -5.54
CA VAL A 118 -10.56 2.47 -5.59
C VAL A 118 -12.06 2.59 -5.27
N GLY A 119 -12.45 3.48 -4.37
CA GLY A 119 -13.87 3.77 -4.12
C GLY A 119 -14.59 4.31 -5.35
N TRP A 120 -13.94 5.17 -6.14
CA TRP A 120 -14.43 5.61 -7.44
C TRP A 120 -14.54 4.46 -8.44
N GLU A 121 -13.50 3.64 -8.55
CA GLU A 121 -13.46 2.47 -9.41
C GLU A 121 -14.60 1.50 -9.11
N LEU A 122 -14.80 1.14 -7.85
CA LEU A 122 -15.89 0.25 -7.40
C LEU A 122 -17.29 0.80 -7.75
N THR A 123 -17.44 2.13 -7.68
CA THR A 123 -18.75 2.76 -7.89
C THR A 123 -19.07 2.98 -9.35
N VAL A 124 -18.10 3.52 -10.11
CA VAL A 124 -18.37 4.01 -11.48
C VAL A 124 -18.06 2.94 -12.53
N TYR A 125 -16.96 2.21 -12.34
CA TYR A 125 -16.51 1.25 -13.35
C TYR A 125 -17.00 -0.18 -13.08
N LEU A 126 -16.81 -0.67 -11.87
CA LEU A 126 -17.22 -2.04 -11.50
C LEU A 126 -18.69 -2.12 -11.12
N ALA A 127 -19.33 -1.00 -10.87
CA ALA A 127 -20.75 -0.89 -10.53
C ALA A 127 -21.20 -1.87 -9.43
N VAL A 128 -20.36 -2.04 -8.39
CA VAL A 128 -20.58 -3.02 -7.30
C VAL A 128 -21.85 -2.70 -6.49
N GLY A 129 -22.43 -1.52 -6.72
CA GLY A 129 -23.58 -1.00 -5.97
C GLY A 129 -23.16 -0.07 -4.83
N GLY A 130 -24.16 0.59 -4.24
CA GLY A 130 -23.90 1.61 -3.21
C GLY A 130 -23.48 2.96 -3.79
N SER A 131 -23.30 3.93 -2.89
CA SER A 131 -22.79 5.25 -3.25
C SER A 131 -21.27 5.28 -3.21
N PHE A 132 -20.67 6.26 -3.91
CA PHE A 132 -19.23 6.51 -3.82
C PHE A 132 -18.73 6.60 -2.36
N TRP A 133 -19.43 7.34 -1.52
CA TRP A 133 -19.05 7.53 -0.12
C TRP A 133 -19.06 6.23 0.68
N LEU A 134 -20.01 5.33 0.39
CA LEU A 134 -20.08 4.04 1.05
C LEU A 134 -18.91 3.14 0.63
N ASN A 135 -18.64 3.04 -0.67
CA ASN A 135 -17.53 2.25 -1.19
C ASN A 135 -16.17 2.81 -0.71
N ALA A 136 -16.00 4.13 -0.75
CA ALA A 136 -14.80 4.79 -0.22
C ALA A 136 -14.61 4.53 1.29
N ALA A 137 -15.70 4.56 2.08
CA ALA A 137 -15.62 4.25 3.51
C ALA A 137 -15.22 2.79 3.77
N TYR A 138 -15.73 1.84 3.00
CA TYR A 138 -15.36 0.43 3.12
C TYR A 138 -13.89 0.20 2.79
N VAL A 139 -13.37 0.81 1.73
CA VAL A 139 -11.96 0.75 1.38
C VAL A 139 -11.12 1.37 2.49
N ALA A 140 -11.50 2.57 2.97
CA ALA A 140 -10.77 3.25 4.05
C ALA A 140 -10.70 2.41 5.34
N ILE A 141 -11.79 1.77 5.73
CA ILE A 141 -11.83 0.92 6.94
C ILE A 141 -10.85 -0.25 6.81
N GLY A 142 -10.86 -0.94 5.67
CA GLY A 142 -9.93 -2.05 5.43
C GLY A 142 -8.47 -1.62 5.46
N GLU A 143 -8.14 -0.54 4.78
CA GLU A 143 -6.79 0.06 4.77
C GLU A 143 -6.33 0.48 6.15
N LEU A 144 -7.16 1.23 6.89
CA LEU A 144 -6.85 1.67 8.24
C LEU A 144 -6.63 0.50 9.19
N ALA A 145 -7.43 -0.55 9.09
CA ALA A 145 -7.25 -1.74 9.91
C ALA A 145 -5.87 -2.36 9.71
N VAL A 146 -5.42 -2.51 8.47
CA VAL A 146 -4.08 -3.08 8.16
C VAL A 146 -2.96 -2.13 8.57
N LEU A 147 -3.06 -0.84 8.23
CA LEU A 147 -2.01 0.14 8.49
C LEU A 147 -1.81 0.40 10.00
N LEU A 148 -2.91 0.53 10.75
CA LEU A 148 -2.84 0.80 12.19
C LEU A 148 -2.47 -0.44 13.01
N THR A 149 -2.62 -1.63 12.47
CA THR A 149 -2.18 -2.89 13.11
C THR A 149 -0.84 -3.35 12.56
N LEU A 150 -0.85 -4.04 11.41
CA LEU A 150 0.35 -4.62 10.81
C LEU A 150 1.37 -3.55 10.39
N GLY A 151 0.91 -2.44 9.82
CA GLY A 151 1.78 -1.32 9.43
C GLY A 151 2.48 -0.71 10.64
N THR A 152 1.75 -0.45 11.70
CA THR A 152 2.32 0.08 12.96
C THR A 152 3.30 -0.89 13.59
N ALA A 153 2.98 -2.19 13.62
CA ALA A 153 3.89 -3.22 14.10
C ALA A 153 5.20 -3.26 13.29
N LEU A 154 5.10 -3.19 11.96
CA LEU A 154 6.26 -3.13 11.07
C LEU A 154 7.09 -1.85 11.29
N TYR A 155 6.45 -0.69 11.45
CA TYR A 155 7.11 0.56 11.74
C TYR A 155 7.97 0.48 13.00
N TYR A 156 7.39 0.01 14.10
CA TYR A 156 8.13 -0.13 15.35
C TYR A 156 9.20 -1.22 15.26
N ALA A 157 8.95 -2.33 14.60
CA ALA A 157 9.95 -3.38 14.39
C ALA A 157 11.19 -2.85 13.64
N LEU A 158 11.01 -2.01 12.63
CA LEU A 158 12.10 -1.39 11.90
C LEU A 158 12.86 -0.37 12.76
N LYS A 159 12.15 0.50 13.46
CA LYS A 159 12.76 1.56 14.29
C LYS A 159 13.48 1.02 15.53
N THR A 160 12.83 0.16 16.30
CA THR A 160 13.41 -0.35 17.57
C THR A 160 14.64 -1.21 17.35
N ARG A 161 14.72 -1.91 16.21
CA ARG A 161 15.88 -2.72 15.84
C ARG A 161 16.94 -1.95 15.07
N GLY A 162 16.73 -0.66 14.80
CA GLY A 162 17.63 0.18 13.99
C GLY A 162 17.78 -0.30 12.55
N LEU A 163 16.83 -1.09 12.04
CA LEU A 163 16.85 -1.63 10.68
C LEU A 163 16.61 -0.54 9.64
N ASP A 164 15.88 0.51 10.00
CA ASP A 164 15.67 1.70 9.17
C ASP A 164 17.00 2.32 8.75
N LYS A 165 17.94 2.49 9.69
CA LYS A 165 19.27 3.05 9.41
C LYS A 165 20.21 2.05 8.71
N ARG A 166 20.11 0.76 9.03
CA ARG A 166 20.96 -0.28 8.43
C ARG A 166 20.59 -0.59 6.98
N LEU A 167 19.31 -0.57 6.66
CA LEU A 167 18.82 -0.91 5.32
C LEU A 167 18.74 0.32 4.41
N PHE A 168 18.30 1.46 4.94
CA PHE A 168 17.95 2.63 4.12
C PHE A 168 18.83 3.86 4.38
N GLY A 169 19.73 3.80 5.35
CA GLY A 169 20.70 4.86 5.67
C GLY A 169 21.88 4.98 4.70
#